data_c983b52cb1b503ae56b74b508f559700
#
_entry.id   c983b52cb1b503ae56b74b508f559700
#
_cell.length_a   1.000
_cell.length_b   1.000
_cell.length_c   1.000
_cell.angle_alpha   90.00
_cell.angle_beta   90.00
_cell.angle_gamma   90.00
#
_symmetry.space_group_name_H-M   'P 1'
#
loop_
_entity.id
_entity.type
_entity.pdbx_description
1 polymer ?
#
loop_
_entity_poly.entity_id
_entity_poly.type
_entity_poly.pdbx_seq_one_letter_code
_entity_poly.pdbx_strand_id
1 'polypeptide(L)'
;MSAVQTIAVPPHNLEAEKSVLGAVLLDERHLFALLVEEHLRPDHFYREQHGAVFAAMIALHESDGKIDPLTVAETLRERGKLEEVGGVEVIDELAGWVPAAGHAREYGRIVRDNAQMRALLTTSYEIQASVLSR
;
A
#
# COMPACT_ATOMS: atom_id res chain seq x y z
N MET A 1 -27.37 14.56 15.79
CA MET A 1 -26.66 14.07 15.11
C MET A 1 -25.69 13.24 15.58
N SER A 2 -25.89 12.45 16.18
CA SER A 2 -25.00 11.65 16.77
C SER A 2 -24.45 10.58 15.95
N ALA A 3 -25.08 10.29 14.90
CA ALA A 3 -24.60 9.20 14.10
C ALA A 3 -23.19 9.38 13.64
N VAL A 4 -22.75 10.60 13.58
CA VAL A 4 -21.43 10.84 13.12
C VAL A 4 -20.39 10.40 14.07
N GLN A 5 -20.76 10.11 15.29
CA GLN A 5 -19.76 9.69 16.15
C GLN A 5 -19.52 8.29 16.13
N THR A 6 -20.31 7.55 15.42
CA THR A 6 -20.08 6.17 15.36
C THR A 6 -18.77 5.94 14.73
N ILE A 7 -18.26 4.79 14.91
CA ILE A 7 -16.98 4.40 14.47
C ILE A 7 -16.77 4.73 13.05
N ALA A 8 -15.87 5.60 12.83
CA ALA A 8 -15.50 5.95 11.50
C ALA A 8 -14.31 5.12 11.12
N VAL A 9 -14.45 4.35 10.08
CA VAL A 9 -13.32 3.64 9.52
C VAL A 9 -12.42 4.70 8.85
N PRO A 10 -11.13 4.69 9.11
CA PRO A 10 -10.24 5.66 8.45
C PRO A 10 -10.32 5.56 6.94
N PRO A 11 -10.13 6.66 6.22
CA PRO A 11 -10.19 6.63 4.76
C PRO A 11 -9.18 5.65 4.18
N HIS A 12 -9.64 4.81 3.27
CA HIS A 12 -8.79 3.87 2.59
C HIS A 12 -9.49 3.34 1.35
N ASN A 13 -8.75 2.67 0.49
CA ASN A 13 -9.32 2.06 -0.70
C ASN A 13 -8.53 0.81 -1.04
N LEU A 14 -9.03 -0.33 -0.59
CA LEU A 14 -8.32 -1.61 -0.77
C LEU A 14 -8.22 -2.01 -2.23
N GLU A 15 -9.22 -1.66 -3.04
CA GLU A 15 -9.16 -1.98 -4.47
C GLU A 15 -8.02 -1.23 -5.14
N ALA A 16 -7.84 0.05 -4.76
CA ALA A 16 -6.74 0.82 -5.31
C ALA A 16 -5.39 0.24 -4.85
N GLU A 17 -5.31 -0.17 -3.59
CA GLU A 17 -4.07 -0.78 -3.08
C GLU A 17 -3.72 -2.04 -3.86
N LYS A 18 -4.70 -2.91 -4.06
CA LYS A 18 -4.48 -4.14 -4.81
C LYS A 18 -4.12 -3.85 -6.26
N SER A 19 -4.74 -2.84 -6.83
CA SER A 19 -4.47 -2.48 -8.22
C SER A 19 -3.06 -1.96 -8.43
N VAL A 20 -2.56 -1.18 -7.47
CA VAL A 20 -1.18 -0.71 -7.51
C VAL A 20 -0.23 -1.90 -7.49
N LEU A 21 -0.42 -2.79 -6.53
CA LEU A 21 0.48 -3.92 -6.37
C LEU A 21 0.39 -4.87 -7.56
N GLY A 22 -0.81 -5.13 -8.04
CA GLY A 22 -1.00 -5.98 -9.19
C GLY A 22 -0.35 -5.42 -10.45
N ALA A 23 -0.46 -4.10 -10.64
CA ALA A 23 0.14 -3.47 -11.80
C ALA A 23 1.66 -3.64 -11.81
N VAL A 24 2.30 -3.47 -10.65
CA VAL A 24 3.75 -3.63 -10.56
C VAL A 24 4.15 -5.09 -10.77
N LEU A 25 3.36 -6.03 -10.23
CA LEU A 25 3.67 -7.45 -10.42
C LEU A 25 3.58 -7.86 -11.88
N LEU A 26 2.68 -7.25 -12.64
CA LEU A 26 2.56 -7.53 -14.06
C LEU A 26 3.63 -6.82 -14.89
N ASP A 27 3.99 -5.60 -14.48
CA ASP A 27 4.97 -4.83 -15.24
C ASP A 27 5.72 -3.94 -14.25
N GLU A 28 6.93 -4.35 -13.91
CA GLU A 28 7.73 -3.66 -12.89
C GLU A 28 8.05 -2.21 -13.26
N ARG A 29 7.91 -1.85 -14.53
CA ARG A 29 8.18 -0.47 -14.96
C ARG A 29 7.24 0.55 -14.30
N HIS A 30 6.07 0.10 -13.83
CA HIS A 30 5.16 0.99 -13.12
C HIS A 30 5.75 1.51 -11.81
N LEU A 31 6.71 0.79 -11.24
CA LEU A 31 7.22 1.14 -9.91
C LEU A 31 7.92 2.49 -9.90
N PHE A 32 8.67 2.81 -10.96
CA PHE A 32 9.40 4.07 -11.01
C PHE A 32 8.45 5.26 -10.87
N ALA A 33 7.38 5.28 -11.63
CA ALA A 33 6.43 6.40 -11.57
C ALA A 33 5.76 6.48 -10.20
N LEU A 34 5.45 5.34 -9.60
CA LEU A 34 4.84 5.35 -8.27
C LEU A 34 5.77 5.91 -7.22
N LEU A 35 7.04 5.55 -7.28
CA LEU A 35 8.01 6.01 -6.28
C LEU A 35 8.42 7.46 -6.50
N VAL A 36 8.76 7.80 -7.74
CA VAL A 36 9.38 9.09 -8.04
C VAL A 36 8.35 10.17 -8.32
N GLU A 37 7.32 9.85 -9.07
CA GLU A 37 6.35 10.88 -9.47
C GLU A 37 5.19 10.99 -8.49
N GLU A 38 4.73 9.88 -7.96
CA GLU A 38 3.61 9.90 -7.02
C GLU A 38 4.07 9.87 -5.56
N HIS A 39 5.35 9.65 -5.32
CA HIS A 39 5.93 9.61 -3.96
C HIS A 39 5.24 8.61 -3.06
N LEU A 40 4.83 7.48 -3.64
CA LEU A 40 4.16 6.44 -2.88
C LEU A 40 5.17 5.70 -2.02
N ARG A 41 4.77 5.36 -0.80
CA ARG A 41 5.63 4.66 0.14
C ARG A 41 4.89 3.52 0.81
N PRO A 42 5.62 2.55 1.38
CA PRO A 42 4.96 1.42 2.04
C PRO A 42 3.99 1.82 3.13
N ASP A 43 4.31 2.87 3.89
CA ASP A 43 3.44 3.29 5.00
C ASP A 43 2.19 4.02 4.54
N HIS A 44 2.02 4.24 3.23
CA HIS A 44 0.80 4.83 2.71
C HIS A 44 -0.32 3.79 2.57
N PHE A 45 0.01 2.50 2.65
CA PHE A 45 -1.00 1.45 2.50
C PHE A 45 -1.74 1.26 3.82
N TYR A 46 -3.05 1.21 3.73
CA TYR A 46 -3.89 1.00 4.90
C TYR A 46 -3.69 -0.39 5.48
N ARG A 47 -3.61 -1.40 4.60
CA ARG A 47 -3.37 -2.76 5.03
C ARG A 47 -1.88 -3.00 5.14
N GLU A 48 -1.44 -3.41 6.33
CA GLU A 48 -0.01 -3.61 6.57
C GLU A 48 0.60 -4.63 5.63
N GLN A 49 -0.17 -5.66 5.28
CA GLN A 49 0.30 -6.67 4.34
C GLN A 49 0.62 -6.06 2.99
N HIS A 50 -0.20 -5.11 2.53
CA HIS A 50 0.06 -4.44 1.26
C HIS A 50 1.33 -3.60 1.34
N GLY A 51 1.53 -2.93 2.47
CA GLY A 51 2.76 -2.15 2.68
C GLY A 51 3.99 -3.05 2.65
N ALA A 52 3.89 -4.24 3.23
CA ALA A 52 5.00 -5.18 3.24
C ALA A 52 5.34 -5.65 1.81
N VAL A 53 4.32 -5.90 1.00
CA VAL A 53 4.54 -6.29 -0.40
C VAL A 53 5.23 -5.16 -1.15
N PHE A 54 4.76 -3.92 -0.96
CA PHE A 54 5.36 -2.77 -1.65
C PHE A 54 6.82 -2.56 -1.19
N ALA A 55 7.09 -2.75 0.09
CA ALA A 55 8.45 -2.65 0.61
C ALA A 55 9.37 -3.69 -0.03
N ALA A 56 8.87 -4.91 -0.24
CA ALA A 56 9.65 -5.94 -0.92
C ALA A 56 9.96 -5.54 -2.37
N MET A 57 9.00 -4.92 -3.04
CA MET A 57 9.21 -4.43 -4.40
C MET A 57 10.31 -3.36 -4.44
N ILE A 58 10.28 -2.44 -3.47
CA ILE A 58 11.30 -1.41 -3.39
C ILE A 58 12.68 -2.02 -3.15
N ALA A 59 12.78 -3.01 -2.26
CA ALA A 59 14.04 -3.66 -1.99
C ALA A 59 14.60 -4.32 -3.24
N LEU A 60 13.75 -4.97 -4.03
CA LEU A 60 14.18 -5.57 -5.28
C LEU A 60 14.63 -4.52 -6.27
N HIS A 61 13.89 -3.41 -6.35
CA HIS A 61 14.25 -2.31 -7.25
C HIS A 61 15.62 -1.75 -6.90
N GLU A 62 15.88 -1.58 -5.62
CA GLU A 62 17.16 -1.01 -5.16
C GLU A 62 18.33 -1.93 -5.41
N SER A 63 18.09 -3.23 -5.47
CA SER A 63 19.17 -4.19 -5.74
C SER A 63 19.23 -4.59 -7.21
N ASP A 64 18.50 -3.88 -8.07
CA ASP A 64 18.41 -4.17 -9.51
C ASP A 64 17.86 -5.56 -9.78
N GLY A 65 17.05 -6.08 -8.86
CA GLY A 65 16.39 -7.36 -9.05
C GLY A 65 15.14 -7.23 -9.89
N LYS A 66 14.79 -8.34 -10.53
CA LYS A 66 13.55 -8.40 -11.27
C LYS A 66 12.39 -8.44 -10.29
N ILE A 67 11.30 -7.79 -10.63
CA ILE A 67 10.11 -7.73 -9.78
C ILE A 67 8.97 -8.48 -10.44
N ASP A 68 8.61 -9.62 -9.87
CA ASP A 68 7.49 -10.43 -10.34
C ASP A 68 6.97 -11.23 -9.13
N PRO A 69 5.90 -12.01 -9.27
CA PRO A 69 5.34 -12.73 -8.12
C PRO A 69 6.34 -13.64 -7.42
N LEU A 70 7.21 -14.28 -8.19
CA LEU A 70 8.18 -15.21 -7.59
C LEU A 70 9.22 -14.47 -6.75
N THR A 71 9.81 -13.42 -7.31
CA THR A 71 10.87 -12.68 -6.62
C THR A 71 10.33 -11.94 -5.41
N VAL A 72 9.11 -11.40 -5.51
CA VAL A 72 8.48 -10.73 -4.37
C VAL A 72 8.21 -11.74 -3.26
N ALA A 73 7.70 -12.92 -3.59
CA ALA A 73 7.46 -13.95 -2.57
C ALA A 73 8.75 -14.37 -1.90
N GLU A 74 9.83 -14.53 -2.67
CA GLU A 74 11.12 -14.91 -2.09
C GLU A 74 11.67 -13.82 -1.17
N THR A 75 11.55 -12.57 -1.58
CA THR A 75 11.99 -11.45 -0.74
C THR A 75 11.21 -11.41 0.56
N LEU A 76 9.90 -11.62 0.48
CA LEU A 76 9.06 -11.66 1.69
C LEU A 76 9.43 -12.83 2.58
N ARG A 77 9.76 -13.99 1.99
CA ARG A 77 10.19 -15.15 2.77
C ARG A 77 11.47 -14.84 3.52
N GLU A 78 12.43 -14.22 2.84
CA GLU A 78 13.71 -13.87 3.46
C GLU A 78 13.54 -12.87 4.61
N ARG A 79 12.52 -12.03 4.51
CA ARG A 79 12.23 -11.05 5.55
C ARG A 79 11.35 -11.61 6.66
N GLY A 80 10.93 -12.86 6.55
CA GLY A 80 10.06 -13.47 7.54
C GLY A 80 8.64 -12.93 7.50
N LYS A 81 8.22 -12.38 6.34
CA LYS A 81 6.93 -11.74 6.21
C LYS A 81 5.95 -12.48 5.30
N LEU A 82 6.39 -13.55 4.63
CA LEU A 82 5.55 -14.16 3.61
C LEU A 82 4.22 -14.66 4.18
N GLU A 83 4.26 -15.33 5.34
CA GLU A 83 3.03 -15.83 5.94
C GLU A 83 2.14 -14.71 6.43
N GLU A 84 2.74 -13.65 6.94
CA GLU A 84 2.00 -12.48 7.39
C GLU A 84 1.16 -11.87 6.28
N VAL A 85 1.69 -11.84 5.06
CA VAL A 85 0.95 -11.24 3.95
C VAL A 85 -0.07 -12.20 3.34
N GLY A 86 -0.05 -13.47 3.75
CA GLY A 86 -1.02 -14.45 3.27
C GLY A 86 -0.45 -15.52 2.37
N GLY A 87 0.88 -15.57 2.21
CA GLY A 87 1.52 -16.61 1.43
C GLY A 87 1.59 -16.30 -0.06
N VAL A 88 2.11 -17.27 -0.79
CA VAL A 88 2.28 -17.16 -2.24
C VAL A 88 0.93 -16.94 -2.93
N GLU A 89 -0.12 -17.54 -2.39
CA GLU A 89 -1.45 -17.43 -2.99
C GLU A 89 -1.93 -15.99 -3.05
N VAL A 90 -1.67 -15.20 -2.02
CA VAL A 90 -2.08 -13.80 -2.01
C VAL A 90 -1.29 -13.01 -3.04
N ILE A 91 0.01 -13.29 -3.18
CA ILE A 91 0.83 -12.62 -4.19
C ILE A 91 0.29 -12.93 -5.59
N ASP A 92 -0.07 -14.18 -5.84
CA ASP A 92 -0.63 -14.58 -7.13
C ASP A 92 -1.98 -13.91 -7.39
N GLU A 93 -2.81 -13.79 -6.35
CA GLU A 93 -4.07 -13.08 -6.47
C GLU A 93 -3.87 -11.61 -6.83
N LEU A 94 -2.89 -10.98 -6.21
CA LEU A 94 -2.59 -9.58 -6.50
C LEU A 94 -2.14 -9.42 -7.95
N ALA A 95 -1.35 -10.36 -8.45
CA ALA A 95 -0.89 -10.31 -9.84
C ALA A 95 -2.06 -10.39 -10.82
N GLY A 96 -3.13 -11.07 -10.43
CA GLY A 96 -4.33 -11.16 -11.25
C GLY A 96 -5.34 -10.05 -11.03
N TRP A 97 -5.06 -9.13 -10.10
CA TRP A 97 -6.00 -8.08 -9.74
C TRP A 97 -5.65 -6.80 -10.46
N VAL A 98 -5.95 -6.69 -11.71
CA VAL A 98 -5.65 -5.46 -12.43
C VAL A 98 -6.79 -5.12 -13.37
N PRO A 99 -7.72 -4.28 -12.94
CA PRO A 99 -8.80 -3.86 -13.82
C PRO A 99 -8.28 -3.02 -14.98
N ALA A 100 -7.21 -2.23 -14.76
CA ALA A 100 -6.67 -1.43 -15.84
C ALA A 100 -5.22 -1.07 -15.50
N ALA A 101 -4.28 -1.86 -16.01
CA ALA A 101 -2.86 -1.67 -15.68
C ALA A 101 -2.34 -0.29 -16.06
N GLY A 102 -2.91 0.33 -17.09
CA GLY A 102 -2.47 1.65 -17.51
C GLY A 102 -2.78 2.78 -16.54
N HIS A 103 -3.53 2.50 -15.49
CA HIS A 103 -3.91 3.53 -14.51
C HIS A 103 -3.19 3.38 -13.18
N ALA A 104 -2.03 2.72 -13.17
CA ALA A 104 -1.30 2.48 -11.92
C ALA A 104 -1.02 3.76 -11.15
N ARG A 105 -0.63 4.83 -11.86
CA ARG A 105 -0.33 6.10 -11.19
C ARG A 105 -1.56 6.68 -10.51
N GLU A 106 -2.71 6.59 -11.16
CA GLU A 106 -3.94 7.12 -10.59
C GLU A 106 -4.34 6.35 -9.35
N TYR A 107 -4.20 5.02 -9.39
CA TYR A 107 -4.47 4.21 -8.20
C TYR A 107 -3.47 4.55 -7.09
N GLY A 108 -2.21 4.79 -7.44
CA GLY A 108 -1.22 5.22 -6.46
C GLY A 108 -1.58 6.52 -5.79
N ARG A 109 -2.12 7.47 -6.55
CA ARG A 109 -2.58 8.74 -5.98
C ARG A 109 -3.71 8.51 -4.99
N ILE A 110 -4.65 7.63 -5.33
CA ILE A 110 -5.75 7.32 -4.41
C ILE A 110 -5.20 6.77 -3.10
N VAL A 111 -4.24 5.85 -3.19
CA VAL A 111 -3.63 5.27 -1.99
C VAL A 111 -2.94 6.36 -1.17
N ARG A 112 -2.13 7.20 -1.82
CA ARG A 112 -1.42 8.26 -1.14
C ARG A 112 -2.38 9.28 -0.52
N ASP A 113 -3.40 9.70 -1.27
CA ASP A 113 -4.32 10.71 -0.77
C ASP A 113 -5.09 10.22 0.45
N ASN A 114 -5.50 8.95 0.44
CA ASN A 114 -6.14 8.38 1.62
C ASN A 114 -5.19 8.31 2.81
N ALA A 115 -3.91 8.03 2.56
CA ALA A 115 -2.91 8.04 3.63
C ALA A 115 -2.76 9.43 4.22
N GLN A 116 -2.78 10.46 3.39
CA GLN A 116 -2.71 11.85 3.85
C GLN A 116 -3.91 12.20 4.71
N MET A 117 -5.08 11.76 4.31
CA MET A 117 -6.29 12.00 5.10
C MET A 117 -6.21 11.28 6.45
N ARG A 118 -5.68 10.07 6.46
CA ARG A 118 -5.50 9.35 7.74
C ARG A 118 -4.51 10.07 8.65
N ALA A 119 -3.45 10.63 8.06
CA ALA A 119 -2.48 11.38 8.84
C ALA A 119 -3.11 12.63 9.48
N LEU A 120 -3.96 13.32 8.71
CA LEU A 120 -4.68 14.47 9.25
C LEU A 120 -5.62 14.06 10.38
N LEU A 121 -6.29 12.95 10.22
CA LEU A 121 -7.19 12.45 11.25
C LEU A 121 -6.42 12.12 12.53
N THR A 122 -5.29 11.45 12.41
CA THR A 122 -4.44 11.13 13.56
C THR A 122 -3.97 12.40 14.25
N THR A 123 -3.51 13.38 13.49
CA THR A 123 -3.06 14.65 14.05
C THR A 123 -4.19 15.36 14.77
N SER A 124 -5.40 15.30 14.21
CA SER A 124 -6.55 15.92 14.85
C SER A 124 -6.86 15.27 16.20
N TYR A 125 -6.75 13.95 16.29
CA TYR A 125 -6.95 13.25 17.57
C TYR A 125 -5.87 13.62 18.57
N GLU A 126 -4.64 13.77 18.13
CA GLU A 126 -3.54 14.15 19.00
C GLU A 126 -3.73 15.55 19.55
N ILE A 127 -4.21 16.46 18.72
CA ILE A 127 -4.50 17.81 19.17
C ILE A 127 -5.59 17.79 20.22
N GLN A 128 -6.68 17.04 19.95
CA GLN A 128 -7.77 16.92 20.91
C GLN A 128 -7.29 16.35 22.24
N ALA A 129 -6.50 15.28 22.17
CA ALA A 129 -5.99 14.65 23.38
C ALA A 129 -5.10 15.61 24.18
N SER A 130 -4.29 16.38 23.48
CA SER A 130 -3.42 17.35 24.11
C SER A 130 -4.22 18.42 24.85
N VAL A 131 -5.27 18.91 24.22
CA VAL A 131 -6.13 19.93 24.85
C VAL A 131 -6.86 19.36 26.04
N LEU A 132 -7.38 18.13 25.91
CA LEU A 132 -8.17 17.52 26.98
C LEU A 132 -7.34 17.08 28.17
N SER A 133 -6.04 16.93 28.01
CA SER A 133 -5.18 16.45 29.10
C SER A 133 -4.59 17.58 29.95
N ARG A 134 -4.97 18.81 29.71
CA ARG A 134 -4.42 19.95 30.42
C ARG A 134 -4.88 20.01 31.87
#